data_52f3666f9f78e8035d65552f6ed0ea5c
#
_entry.id   52f3666f9f78e8035d65552f6ed0ea5c
#
_cell.length_a   1.000
_cell.length_b   1.000
_cell.length_c   1.000
_cell.angle_alpha   90.00
_cell.angle_beta   90.00
_cell.angle_gamma   90.00
#
_symmetry.space_group_name_H-M   'P 1'
#
loop_
_entity.id
_entity.type
_entity.pdbx_description
1 polymer ?
#
loop_
_entity_poly.entity_id
_entity_poly.type
_entity_poly.pdbx_seq_one_letter_code
_entity_poly.pdbx_strand_id
1 'polypeptide(L)'
;GILDDATALELIECFWIKSNDAVWYWDEAGIKHYAGYCSFQNVCLGGLDRETGQDGVNELTYLMLKATIDLQMVQPSVSVRLSKKNPEDYFLKIAELVRTGSGFPAIYNEEVGLKMLMKKGVPLEKAWDWSCIGCVEPLMPGKTSQWSSAGHYNLAAAVEFALTNGVHRKSGKRIGLETGNPEAFATYEVFKAAVYAQLDRLIRQFSISQNLIERLQQQFFPNPLISMSILDCVENGKDLMHGGARYNV
;
A
#
# COMPACT_ATOMS: atom_id res chain seq x y z
N GLY A 1 12.76 -7.47 31.44
CA GLY A 1 13.24 -7.78 30.15
C GLY A 1 14.56 -8.56 30.13
N ILE A 2 14.86 -9.11 28.95
CA ILE A 2 16.15 -9.81 28.70
C ILE A 2 17.21 -8.80 28.29
N LEU A 3 16.81 -7.71 27.62
CA LEU A 3 17.68 -6.63 27.14
C LEU A 3 17.35 -5.33 27.87
N ASP A 4 18.38 -4.50 28.10
CA ASP A 4 18.17 -3.11 28.46
C ASP A 4 17.82 -2.26 27.21
N ASP A 5 17.30 -1.05 27.43
CA ASP A 5 16.84 -0.16 26.35
C ASP A 5 17.98 0.25 25.42
N ALA A 6 19.19 0.42 25.90
CA ALA A 6 20.34 0.81 25.09
C ALA A 6 20.72 -0.29 24.11
N THR A 7 20.81 -1.52 24.59
CA THR A 7 21.07 -2.70 23.75
C THR A 7 19.93 -2.97 22.78
N ALA A 8 18.68 -2.80 23.23
CA ALA A 8 17.51 -2.99 22.36
C ALA A 8 17.49 -1.92 21.23
N LEU A 9 17.79 -0.67 21.54
CA LEU A 9 17.91 0.41 20.57
C LEU A 9 19.00 0.12 19.53
N GLU A 10 20.21 -0.26 19.98
CA GLU A 10 21.32 -0.61 19.09
C GLU A 10 20.95 -1.73 18.12
N LEU A 11 20.28 -2.79 18.59
CA LEU A 11 19.83 -3.89 17.73
C LEU A 11 18.77 -3.43 16.70
N ILE A 12 17.85 -2.54 17.09
CA ILE A 12 16.87 -1.95 16.18
C ILE A 12 17.57 -1.10 15.12
N GLU A 13 18.52 -0.27 15.53
CA GLU A 13 19.31 0.57 14.62
C GLU A 13 20.11 -0.28 13.63
N CYS A 14 20.74 -1.36 14.07
CA CYS A 14 21.40 -2.33 13.19
C CYS A 14 20.42 -2.93 12.17
N PHE A 15 19.21 -3.27 12.59
CA PHE A 15 18.17 -3.80 11.71
C PHE A 15 17.68 -2.74 10.70
N TRP A 16 17.53 -1.47 11.10
CA TRP A 16 17.22 -0.35 10.20
C TRP A 16 18.31 -0.16 9.15
N ILE A 17 19.59 -0.16 9.56
CA ILE A 17 20.74 -0.09 8.66
C ILE A 17 20.71 -1.26 7.67
N LYS A 18 20.46 -2.47 8.15
CA LYS A 18 20.38 -3.66 7.29
C LYS A 18 19.22 -3.60 6.29
N SER A 19 18.12 -2.98 6.66
CA SER A 19 16.99 -2.77 5.75
C SER A 19 17.33 -1.84 4.59
N ASN A 20 18.26 -0.90 4.77
CA ASN A 20 18.76 -0.03 3.71
C ASN A 20 19.79 -0.69 2.78
N ASP A 21 20.40 -1.78 3.22
CA ASP A 21 21.40 -2.53 2.46
C ASP A 21 20.76 -3.38 1.34
N ALA A 22 19.45 -3.66 1.44
CA ALA A 22 18.70 -4.43 0.45
C ALA A 22 18.25 -3.51 -0.69
N VAL A 23 18.92 -3.60 -1.85
CA VAL A 23 18.59 -2.85 -3.06
C VAL A 23 17.99 -3.77 -4.11
N TRP A 24 16.89 -3.33 -4.72
CA TRP A 24 16.27 -4.06 -5.82
C TRP A 24 17.00 -3.80 -7.14
N TYR A 25 17.21 -4.85 -7.91
CA TYR A 25 17.70 -4.74 -9.26
C TYR A 25 16.52 -4.48 -10.21
N TRP A 26 16.54 -3.32 -10.84
CA TRP A 26 15.54 -2.91 -11.81
C TRP A 26 16.11 -2.94 -13.23
N ASP A 27 15.26 -3.09 -14.22
CA ASP A 27 15.60 -2.79 -15.60
C ASP A 27 15.84 -1.28 -15.81
N GLU A 28 16.30 -0.89 -16.97
CA GLU A 28 16.62 0.52 -17.29
C GLU A 28 15.41 1.45 -17.08
N ALA A 29 14.20 1.01 -17.40
CA ALA A 29 12.99 1.79 -17.23
C ALA A 29 12.63 1.94 -15.73
N GLY A 30 12.76 0.87 -14.96
CA GLY A 30 12.56 0.86 -13.53
C GLY A 30 13.55 1.76 -12.78
N ILE A 31 14.84 1.72 -13.15
CA ILE A 31 15.86 2.60 -12.55
C ILE A 31 15.52 4.08 -12.77
N LYS A 32 15.06 4.46 -13.95
CA LYS A 32 14.65 5.83 -14.25
C LYS A 32 13.45 6.29 -13.42
N HIS A 33 12.58 5.35 -13.04
CA HIS A 33 11.39 5.64 -12.21
C HIS A 33 11.71 5.67 -10.72
N TYR A 34 12.47 4.71 -10.24
CA TYR A 34 12.70 4.47 -8.82
C TYR A 34 14.06 4.94 -8.31
N ALA A 35 14.94 5.42 -9.19
CA ALA A 35 16.22 6.07 -8.85
C ALA A 35 17.09 5.27 -7.87
N GLY A 36 17.15 3.95 -8.00
CA GLY A 36 17.94 3.10 -7.10
C GLY A 36 17.27 2.88 -5.73
N TYR A 37 15.97 2.88 -5.68
CA TYR A 37 15.17 2.67 -4.49
C TYR A 37 15.46 1.33 -3.80
N CYS A 38 15.56 1.33 -2.46
CA CYS A 38 15.71 0.13 -1.65
C CYS A 38 14.43 -0.72 -1.68
N SER A 39 14.53 -1.98 -1.21
CA SER A 39 13.35 -2.82 -1.00
C SER A 39 12.36 -2.13 -0.07
N PHE A 40 11.08 -2.12 -0.44
CA PHE A 40 10.04 -1.43 0.30
C PHE A 40 9.62 -2.26 1.53
N GLN A 41 10.27 -2.02 2.64
CA GLN A 41 9.96 -2.66 3.92
C GLN A 41 9.18 -1.69 4.79
N ASN A 42 7.96 -2.06 5.18
CA ASN A 42 7.13 -1.24 6.04
C ASN A 42 7.11 -1.80 7.46
N VAL A 43 7.30 -0.94 8.44
CA VAL A 43 7.11 -1.22 9.86
C VAL A 43 5.95 -0.38 10.36
N CYS A 44 4.90 -1.03 10.84
CA CYS A 44 3.71 -0.36 11.32
C CYS A 44 3.65 -0.40 12.85
N LEU A 45 3.58 0.78 13.48
CA LEU A 45 3.67 0.96 14.92
C LEU A 45 2.38 1.48 15.52
N GLY A 46 2.16 1.22 16.80
CA GLY A 46 0.99 1.70 17.57
C GLY A 46 -0.29 0.96 17.24
N GLY A 47 -1.40 1.71 17.21
CA GLY A 47 -2.74 1.15 17.01
C GLY A 47 -3.32 0.55 18.28
N LEU A 48 -4.14 -0.48 18.12
CA LEU A 48 -4.80 -1.19 19.21
C LEU A 48 -4.22 -2.59 19.37
N ASP A 49 -4.19 -3.04 20.61
CA ASP A 49 -3.87 -4.43 20.95
C ASP A 49 -4.92 -5.38 20.38
N ARG A 50 -4.48 -6.42 19.71
CA ARG A 50 -5.35 -7.34 18.94
C ARG A 50 -6.28 -8.20 19.79
N GLU A 51 -5.96 -8.37 21.07
CA GLU A 51 -6.72 -9.24 21.98
C GLU A 51 -7.75 -8.43 22.78
N THR A 52 -7.36 -7.22 23.20
CA THR A 52 -8.17 -6.39 24.08
C THR A 52 -8.84 -5.22 23.39
N GLY A 53 -8.35 -4.80 22.21
CA GLY A 53 -8.78 -3.59 21.53
C GLY A 53 -8.48 -2.31 22.30
N GLN A 54 -7.56 -2.37 23.27
CA GLN A 54 -7.06 -1.22 24.02
C GLN A 54 -5.80 -0.66 23.35
N ASP A 55 -5.13 0.29 23.99
CA ASP A 55 -3.88 0.85 23.52
C ASP A 55 -2.82 -0.24 23.29
N GLY A 56 -2.21 -0.26 22.11
CA GLY A 56 -1.15 -1.20 21.73
C GLY A 56 0.25 -0.59 21.76
N VAL A 57 0.37 0.68 22.15
CA VAL A 57 1.69 1.35 22.28
C VAL A 57 2.44 0.79 23.49
N ASN A 58 3.72 0.52 23.31
CA ASN A 58 4.60 -0.01 24.36
C ASN A 58 6.02 0.56 24.24
N GLU A 59 6.92 0.19 25.14
CA GLU A 59 8.30 0.67 25.18
C GLU A 59 9.04 0.44 23.86
N LEU A 60 8.84 -0.71 23.22
CA LEU A 60 9.45 -1.03 21.93
C LEU A 60 8.99 -0.05 20.83
N THR A 61 7.74 0.39 20.87
CA THR A 61 7.22 1.42 19.94
C THR A 61 8.05 2.70 20.00
N TYR A 62 8.39 3.16 21.21
CA TYR A 62 9.20 4.37 21.40
C TYR A 62 10.65 4.18 20.96
N LEU A 63 11.24 3.00 21.20
CA LEU A 63 12.59 2.68 20.73
C LEU A 63 12.67 2.65 19.21
N MET A 64 11.67 2.09 18.53
CA MET A 64 11.59 2.07 17.07
C MET A 64 11.43 3.47 16.46
N LEU A 65 10.61 4.33 17.08
CA LEU A 65 10.48 5.73 16.67
C LEU A 65 11.80 6.48 16.91
N LYS A 66 12.49 6.23 18.05
CA LYS A 66 13.78 6.81 18.35
C LYS A 66 14.84 6.40 17.32
N ALA A 67 14.97 5.12 17.00
CA ALA A 67 15.90 4.64 15.96
C ALA A 67 15.65 5.33 14.61
N THR A 68 14.39 5.55 14.26
CA THR A 68 14.03 6.27 13.02
C THR A 68 14.45 7.73 13.05
N ILE A 69 14.29 8.40 14.21
CA ILE A 69 14.74 9.79 14.42
C ILE A 69 16.26 9.90 14.35
N ASP A 70 16.96 8.98 15.00
CA ASP A 70 18.43 9.04 15.13
C ASP A 70 19.12 8.76 13.78
N LEU A 71 18.64 7.77 13.04
CA LEU A 71 19.28 7.34 11.78
C LEU A 71 18.80 8.09 10.54
N GLN A 72 17.56 8.57 10.51
CA GLN A 72 16.93 9.27 9.37
C GLN A 72 17.13 8.55 8.02
N MET A 73 17.07 7.23 8.02
CA MET A 73 17.23 6.41 6.83
C MET A 73 15.92 6.29 6.05
N VAL A 74 16.01 6.01 4.75
CA VAL A 74 14.84 5.85 3.86
C VAL A 74 14.12 4.49 4.02
N GLN A 75 14.76 3.54 4.71
CA GLN A 75 14.17 2.24 5.05
C GLN A 75 14.56 1.84 6.49
N PRO A 76 13.66 1.11 7.17
CA PRO A 76 12.31 0.74 6.77
C PRO A 76 11.39 1.97 6.66
N SER A 77 10.39 1.88 5.80
CA SER A 77 9.29 2.84 5.78
C SER A 77 8.46 2.70 7.06
N VAL A 78 8.42 3.72 7.88
CA VAL A 78 7.71 3.69 9.16
C VAL A 78 6.30 4.25 8.99
N SER A 79 5.31 3.47 9.41
CA SER A 79 3.91 3.85 9.49
C SER A 79 3.44 3.82 10.94
N VAL A 80 2.54 4.72 11.30
CA VAL A 80 1.94 4.76 12.63
C VAL A 80 0.43 4.73 12.55
N ARG A 81 -0.19 3.95 13.43
CA ARG A 81 -1.64 3.87 13.60
C ARG A 81 -2.02 4.68 14.83
N LEU A 82 -2.89 5.66 14.64
CA LEU A 82 -3.33 6.58 15.69
C LEU A 82 -4.78 6.31 16.08
N SER A 83 -4.99 6.07 17.37
CA SER A 83 -6.31 5.98 18.00
C SER A 83 -6.45 7.03 19.11
N LYS A 84 -7.68 7.39 19.43
CA LYS A 84 -7.99 8.22 20.61
C LYS A 84 -7.62 7.55 21.94
N LYS A 85 -7.35 6.24 21.91
CA LYS A 85 -6.93 5.46 23.08
C LYS A 85 -5.43 5.52 23.34
N ASN A 86 -4.63 5.97 22.36
CA ASN A 86 -3.19 6.06 22.52
C ASN A 86 -2.79 7.22 23.45
N PRO A 87 -1.68 7.10 24.19
CA PRO A 87 -1.24 8.11 25.15
C PRO A 87 -0.69 9.36 24.44
N GLU A 88 -0.74 10.50 25.11
CA GLU A 88 -0.24 11.78 24.58
C GLU A 88 1.23 11.73 24.20
N ASP A 89 2.06 11.07 24.99
CA ASP A 89 3.50 10.93 24.72
C ASP A 89 3.79 10.26 23.37
N TYR A 90 2.92 9.35 22.93
CA TYR A 90 3.03 8.74 21.62
C TYR A 90 2.84 9.76 20.49
N PHE A 91 1.86 10.65 20.61
CA PHE A 91 1.63 11.72 19.64
C PHE A 91 2.79 12.71 19.63
N LEU A 92 3.34 13.05 20.81
CA LEU A 92 4.50 13.92 20.91
C LEU A 92 5.74 13.31 20.26
N LYS A 93 5.97 12.01 20.45
CA LYS A 93 7.10 11.30 19.82
C LYS A 93 6.97 11.22 18.30
N ILE A 94 5.76 11.03 17.79
CA ILE A 94 5.48 11.10 16.35
C ILE A 94 5.74 12.51 15.81
N ALA A 95 5.31 13.55 16.52
CA ALA A 95 5.56 14.94 16.13
C ALA A 95 7.07 15.26 16.09
N GLU A 96 7.86 14.70 17.00
CA GLU A 96 9.32 14.78 16.97
C GLU A 96 9.90 14.18 15.69
N LEU A 97 9.44 12.99 15.30
CA LEU A 97 9.85 12.34 14.05
C LEU A 97 9.44 13.16 12.82
N VAL A 98 8.21 13.65 12.76
CA VAL A 98 7.75 14.52 11.65
C VAL A 98 8.64 15.76 11.49
N ARG A 99 9.08 16.35 12.59
CA ARG A 99 9.97 17.54 12.58
C ARG A 99 11.34 17.28 11.97
N THR A 100 11.80 16.02 11.88
CA THR A 100 13.09 15.71 11.23
C THR A 100 13.07 16.02 9.73
N GLY A 101 11.88 16.07 9.11
CA GLY A 101 11.74 16.29 7.68
C GLY A 101 12.07 15.05 6.82
N SER A 102 12.29 13.88 7.44
CA SER A 102 12.60 12.62 6.73
C SER A 102 11.46 12.09 5.84
N GLY A 103 10.24 12.65 5.98
CA GLY A 103 9.04 12.16 5.30
C GLY A 103 8.30 11.05 6.06
N PHE A 104 8.82 10.63 7.20
CA PHE A 104 8.21 9.65 8.10
C PHE A 104 7.62 10.31 9.35
N PRO A 105 6.70 9.60 10.02
CA PRO A 105 6.01 8.38 9.60
C PRO A 105 4.83 8.65 8.66
N ALA A 106 4.37 7.63 7.91
CA ALA A 106 3.04 7.65 7.32
C ALA A 106 1.99 7.49 8.44
N ILE A 107 1.02 8.39 8.50
CA ILE A 107 0.06 8.47 9.62
C ILE A 107 -1.30 7.92 9.20
N TYR A 108 -1.78 6.93 9.92
CA TYR A 108 -3.07 6.28 9.68
C TYR A 108 -4.01 6.43 10.86
N ASN A 109 -5.28 6.71 10.55
CA ASN A 109 -6.33 6.74 11.56
C ASN A 109 -6.86 5.33 11.81
N GLU A 110 -6.76 4.86 13.06
CA GLU A 110 -7.17 3.52 13.48
C GLU A 110 -8.65 3.24 13.19
N GLU A 111 -9.52 4.16 13.56
CA GLU A 111 -10.97 3.98 13.42
C GLU A 111 -11.40 3.92 11.95
N VAL A 112 -10.68 4.63 11.07
CA VAL A 112 -10.93 4.59 9.61
C VAL A 112 -10.46 3.26 9.03
N GLY A 113 -9.26 2.79 9.41
CA GLY A 113 -8.72 1.50 8.99
C GLY A 113 -9.66 0.35 9.39
N LEU A 114 -10.09 0.32 10.64
CA LEU A 114 -11.05 -0.68 11.13
C LEU A 114 -12.38 -0.66 10.37
N LYS A 115 -12.96 0.54 10.15
CA LYS A 115 -14.22 0.66 9.39
C LYS A 115 -14.06 0.18 7.94
N MET A 116 -12.93 0.43 7.33
CA MET A 116 -12.65 -0.05 5.96
C MET A 116 -12.63 -1.58 5.92
N LEU A 117 -11.88 -2.23 6.81
CA LEU A 117 -11.80 -3.69 6.89
C LEU A 117 -13.15 -4.33 7.21
N MET A 118 -13.90 -3.78 8.18
CA MET A 118 -15.24 -4.27 8.51
C MET A 118 -16.21 -4.18 7.32
N LYS A 119 -16.12 -3.13 6.49
CA LYS A 119 -16.89 -3.03 5.23
C LYS A 119 -16.52 -4.12 4.21
N LYS A 120 -15.32 -4.65 4.29
CA LYS A 120 -14.84 -5.78 3.49
C LYS A 120 -15.21 -7.15 4.09
N GLY A 121 -15.99 -7.17 5.18
CA GLY A 121 -16.44 -8.40 5.85
C GLY A 121 -15.47 -8.97 6.87
N VAL A 122 -14.43 -8.22 7.25
CA VAL A 122 -13.50 -8.64 8.31
C VAL A 122 -14.16 -8.43 9.68
N PRO A 123 -14.24 -9.45 10.54
CA PRO A 123 -14.70 -9.29 11.92
C PRO A 123 -13.81 -8.32 12.70
N LEU A 124 -14.39 -7.55 13.61
CA LEU A 124 -13.69 -6.50 14.36
C LEU A 124 -12.46 -7.02 15.10
N GLU A 125 -12.61 -8.15 15.80
CA GLU A 125 -11.54 -8.79 16.58
C GLU A 125 -10.36 -9.27 15.71
N LYS A 126 -10.60 -9.51 14.43
CA LYS A 126 -9.53 -9.80 13.45
C LYS A 126 -8.97 -8.53 12.82
N ALA A 127 -9.80 -7.50 12.70
CA ALA A 127 -9.41 -6.23 12.12
C ALA A 127 -8.43 -5.46 13.02
N TRP A 128 -8.42 -5.66 14.34
CA TRP A 128 -7.46 -5.00 15.24
C TRP A 128 -5.99 -5.29 14.90
N ASP A 129 -5.72 -6.41 14.26
CA ASP A 129 -4.37 -6.83 13.85
C ASP A 129 -3.96 -6.29 12.46
N TRP A 130 -4.62 -5.24 11.99
CA TRP A 130 -4.28 -4.68 10.69
C TRP A 130 -2.94 -3.93 10.70
N SER A 131 -2.30 -3.88 9.56
CA SER A 131 -1.04 -3.19 9.34
C SER A 131 -1.03 -2.54 7.97
N CYS A 132 0.05 -1.83 7.65
CA CYS A 132 0.31 -1.31 6.32
C CYS A 132 1.45 -2.08 5.67
N ILE A 133 1.35 -2.25 4.37
CA ILE A 133 2.46 -2.74 3.55
C ILE A 133 2.74 -1.76 2.41
N GLY A 134 3.93 -1.86 1.85
CA GLY A 134 4.33 -1.03 0.72
C GLY A 134 4.18 0.46 1.04
N CYS A 135 3.52 1.18 0.17
CA CYS A 135 3.35 2.63 0.32
C CYS A 135 2.27 2.99 1.32
N VAL A 136 1.06 2.41 1.16
CA VAL A 136 -0.14 2.86 1.88
C VAL A 136 -1.22 1.77 2.01
N GLU A 137 -0.94 0.54 1.66
CA GLU A 137 -1.94 -0.52 1.55
C GLU A 137 -2.26 -1.13 2.93
N PRO A 138 -3.46 -0.90 3.48
CA PRO A 138 -3.87 -1.57 4.72
C PRO A 138 -4.21 -3.03 4.45
N LEU A 139 -3.73 -3.91 5.32
CA LEU A 139 -4.00 -5.34 5.25
C LEU A 139 -3.97 -6.00 6.65
N MET A 140 -4.29 -7.27 6.71
CA MET A 140 -4.10 -8.10 7.89
C MET A 140 -2.90 -9.03 7.67
N PRO A 141 -1.77 -8.85 8.38
CA PRO A 141 -0.59 -9.67 8.23
C PRO A 141 -0.90 -11.16 8.35
N GLY A 142 -0.39 -11.97 7.42
CA GLY A 142 -0.60 -13.41 7.39
C GLY A 142 -2.02 -13.90 7.06
N LYS A 143 -2.96 -13.00 6.74
CA LYS A 143 -4.37 -13.36 6.46
C LYS A 143 -4.90 -12.82 5.15
N THR A 144 -4.31 -11.76 4.61
CA THR A 144 -4.70 -11.18 3.34
C THR A 144 -3.66 -11.43 2.27
N SER A 145 -4.05 -11.34 1.01
CA SER A 145 -3.09 -11.32 -0.09
C SER A 145 -2.14 -10.14 0.09
N GLN A 146 -0.84 -10.40 0.07
CA GLN A 146 0.18 -9.35 0.18
C GLN A 146 0.26 -8.46 -1.08
N TRP A 147 -0.25 -8.93 -2.19
CA TRP A 147 -0.22 -8.23 -3.47
C TRP A 147 -1.59 -7.67 -3.77
N SER A 148 -1.92 -6.54 -3.15
CA SER A 148 -3.20 -5.87 -3.32
C SER A 148 -3.27 -4.97 -4.55
N SER A 149 -2.12 -4.65 -5.16
CA SER A 149 -2.07 -3.77 -6.33
C SER A 149 -2.29 -4.56 -7.61
N ALA A 150 -3.55 -4.59 -8.08
CA ALA A 150 -3.89 -5.21 -9.36
C ALA A 150 -3.29 -4.48 -10.57
N GLY A 151 -2.85 -3.25 -10.41
CA GLY A 151 -2.23 -2.42 -11.43
C GLY A 151 -2.68 -0.96 -11.37
N HIS A 152 -2.23 -0.18 -12.33
CA HIS A 152 -2.49 1.26 -12.38
C HIS A 152 -3.08 1.66 -13.73
N TYR A 153 -4.01 2.60 -13.71
CA TYR A 153 -4.45 3.32 -14.89
C TYR A 153 -4.49 4.83 -14.61
N ASN A 154 -4.14 5.60 -15.62
CA ASN A 154 -4.01 7.04 -15.49
C ASN A 154 -5.36 7.72 -15.66
N LEU A 155 -5.96 8.21 -14.58
CA LEU A 155 -7.23 8.94 -14.60
C LEU A 155 -7.14 10.22 -15.45
N ALA A 156 -6.01 10.92 -15.43
CA ALA A 156 -5.81 12.12 -16.21
C ALA A 156 -5.81 11.84 -17.73
N ALA A 157 -5.47 10.63 -18.14
CA ALA A 157 -5.56 10.22 -19.54
C ALA A 157 -7.00 10.23 -20.07
N ALA A 158 -8.01 10.04 -19.22
CA ALA A 158 -9.40 10.16 -19.65
C ALA A 158 -9.74 11.59 -20.11
N VAL A 159 -9.20 12.59 -19.40
CA VAL A 159 -9.33 14.00 -19.78
C VAL A 159 -8.55 14.28 -21.07
N GLU A 160 -7.29 13.82 -21.16
CA GLU A 160 -6.49 13.96 -22.38
C GLU A 160 -7.23 13.37 -23.59
N PHE A 161 -7.74 12.15 -23.47
CA PHE A 161 -8.44 11.48 -24.57
C PHE A 161 -9.76 12.17 -24.95
N ALA A 162 -10.47 12.76 -24.01
CA ALA A 162 -11.63 13.59 -24.35
C ALA A 162 -11.22 14.84 -25.14
N LEU A 163 -10.10 15.48 -24.78
CA LEU A 163 -9.60 16.68 -25.45
C LEU A 163 -8.90 16.39 -26.80
N THR A 164 -8.48 15.16 -27.04
CA THR A 164 -7.75 14.76 -28.26
C THR A 164 -8.55 13.80 -29.13
N ASN A 165 -9.84 13.65 -28.86
CA ASN A 165 -10.70 12.69 -29.55
C ASN A 165 -10.12 11.28 -29.56
N GLY A 166 -9.59 10.83 -28.41
CA GLY A 166 -9.04 9.50 -28.20
C GLY A 166 -7.58 9.29 -28.66
N VAL A 167 -6.88 10.33 -29.10
CA VAL A 167 -5.50 10.24 -29.57
C VAL A 167 -4.54 10.51 -28.41
N HIS A 168 -3.64 9.57 -28.13
CA HIS A 168 -2.57 9.74 -27.15
C HIS A 168 -1.48 10.66 -27.71
N ARG A 169 -1.26 11.81 -27.10
CA ARG A 169 -0.39 12.89 -27.61
C ARG A 169 1.05 12.43 -27.90
N LYS A 170 1.62 11.67 -26.97
CA LYS A 170 3.03 11.24 -27.08
C LYS A 170 3.27 10.24 -28.21
N SER A 171 2.36 9.30 -28.45
CA SER A 171 2.53 8.24 -29.47
C SER A 171 1.82 8.54 -30.78
N GLY A 172 0.91 9.52 -30.83
CA GLY A 172 0.05 9.79 -31.97
C GLY A 172 -0.98 8.71 -32.30
N LYS A 173 -1.04 7.66 -31.47
CA LYS A 173 -1.96 6.53 -31.69
C LYS A 173 -3.32 6.78 -31.05
N ARG A 174 -4.38 6.34 -31.71
CA ARG A 174 -5.72 6.32 -31.13
C ARG A 174 -5.81 5.16 -30.15
N ILE A 175 -5.93 5.47 -28.86
CA ILE A 175 -6.04 4.52 -27.76
C ILE A 175 -7.43 4.63 -27.11
N GLY A 176 -7.93 5.87 -26.97
CA GLY A 176 -9.25 6.18 -26.43
C GLY A 176 -10.38 6.05 -27.48
N LEU A 177 -11.59 6.37 -27.04
CA LEU A 177 -12.78 6.45 -27.88
C LEU A 177 -12.79 7.74 -28.71
N GLU A 178 -13.49 7.70 -29.84
CA GLU A 178 -13.87 8.91 -30.55
C GLU A 178 -15.05 9.56 -29.84
N THR A 179 -14.81 10.58 -29.06
CA THR A 179 -15.83 11.30 -28.27
C THR A 179 -16.18 12.67 -28.87
N GLY A 180 -15.64 12.99 -30.03
CA GLY A 180 -15.78 14.25 -30.71
C GLY A 180 -14.60 15.21 -30.47
N ASN A 181 -14.53 16.25 -31.29
CA ASN A 181 -13.52 17.30 -31.12
C ASN A 181 -13.90 18.23 -29.96
N PRO A 182 -12.94 18.68 -29.14
CA PRO A 182 -13.23 19.56 -28.00
C PRO A 182 -13.90 20.88 -28.38
N GLU A 183 -13.63 21.40 -29.57
CA GLU A 183 -14.26 22.63 -30.11
C GLU A 183 -15.77 22.47 -30.34
N ALA A 184 -16.27 21.23 -30.48
CA ALA A 184 -17.68 20.91 -30.63
C ALA A 184 -18.41 20.72 -29.30
N PHE A 185 -17.72 20.78 -28.16
CA PHE A 185 -18.34 20.64 -26.83
C PHE A 185 -19.04 21.96 -26.45
N ALA A 186 -20.32 22.04 -26.74
CA ALA A 186 -21.11 23.26 -26.50
C ALA A 186 -21.29 23.61 -25.01
N THR A 187 -21.17 22.63 -24.11
CA THR A 187 -21.38 22.82 -22.67
C THR A 187 -20.38 21.93 -21.85
N TYR A 188 -20.20 22.32 -20.59
CA TYR A 188 -19.43 21.48 -19.64
C TYR A 188 -19.98 20.06 -19.50
N GLU A 189 -21.31 19.89 -19.54
CA GLU A 189 -21.92 18.57 -19.39
C GLU A 189 -21.60 17.65 -20.58
N VAL A 190 -21.49 18.17 -21.79
CA VAL A 190 -21.05 17.40 -22.97
C VAL A 190 -19.59 16.99 -22.83
N PHE A 191 -18.71 17.88 -22.41
CA PHE A 191 -17.32 17.58 -22.13
C PHE A 191 -17.18 16.52 -21.03
N LYS A 192 -17.89 16.69 -19.92
CA LYS A 192 -17.91 15.74 -18.81
C LYS A 192 -18.37 14.35 -19.24
N ALA A 193 -19.39 14.25 -20.08
CA ALA A 193 -19.86 12.99 -20.65
C ALA A 193 -18.76 12.32 -21.50
N ALA A 194 -18.04 13.09 -22.31
CA ALA A 194 -16.88 12.59 -23.06
C ALA A 194 -15.78 12.03 -22.14
N VAL A 195 -15.45 12.74 -21.07
CA VAL A 195 -14.46 12.26 -20.07
C VAL A 195 -14.93 10.97 -19.41
N TYR A 196 -16.19 10.88 -19.02
CA TYR A 196 -16.72 9.65 -18.41
C TYR A 196 -16.74 8.47 -19.39
N ALA A 197 -17.03 8.68 -20.66
CA ALA A 197 -16.95 7.65 -21.67
C ALA A 197 -15.49 7.11 -21.81
N GLN A 198 -14.50 8.00 -21.81
CA GLN A 198 -13.09 7.62 -21.81
C GLN A 198 -12.71 6.85 -20.56
N LEU A 199 -13.17 7.31 -19.39
CA LEU A 199 -12.91 6.66 -18.11
C LEU A 199 -13.52 5.25 -18.07
N ASP A 200 -14.77 5.07 -18.49
CA ASP A 200 -15.41 3.76 -18.57
C ASP A 200 -14.62 2.81 -19.49
N ARG A 201 -14.16 3.31 -20.64
CA ARG A 201 -13.29 2.56 -21.53
C ARG A 201 -11.99 2.12 -20.85
N LEU A 202 -11.31 3.01 -20.14
CA LEU A 202 -10.07 2.71 -19.41
C LEU A 202 -10.29 1.65 -18.35
N ILE A 203 -11.32 1.81 -17.51
CA ILE A 203 -11.69 0.85 -16.46
C ILE A 203 -11.98 -0.52 -17.06
N ARG A 204 -12.76 -0.56 -18.13
CA ARG A 204 -13.14 -1.81 -18.82
C ARG A 204 -11.91 -2.54 -19.38
N GLN A 205 -11.00 -1.83 -20.05
CA GLN A 205 -9.76 -2.40 -20.57
C GLN A 205 -8.83 -2.88 -19.44
N PHE A 206 -8.71 -2.09 -18.39
CA PHE A 206 -7.96 -2.47 -17.21
C PHE A 206 -8.51 -3.76 -16.59
N SER A 207 -9.81 -3.85 -16.35
CA SER A 207 -10.44 -5.04 -15.76
C SER A 207 -10.22 -6.30 -16.63
N ILE A 208 -10.34 -6.18 -17.96
CA ILE A 208 -10.06 -7.30 -18.87
C ILE A 208 -8.61 -7.75 -18.77
N SER A 209 -7.67 -6.80 -18.77
CA SER A 209 -6.24 -7.08 -18.66
C SER A 209 -5.90 -7.76 -17.33
N GLN A 210 -6.47 -7.29 -16.21
CA GLN A 210 -6.22 -7.87 -14.90
C GLN A 210 -6.78 -9.29 -14.79
N ASN A 211 -7.99 -9.53 -15.28
CA ASN A 211 -8.56 -10.88 -15.32
C ASN A 211 -7.71 -11.86 -16.16
N LEU A 212 -7.13 -11.38 -17.25
CA LEU A 212 -6.22 -12.20 -18.07
C LEU A 212 -4.92 -12.50 -17.32
N ILE A 213 -4.30 -11.47 -16.72
CA ILE A 213 -3.05 -11.61 -15.94
C ILE A 213 -3.29 -12.59 -14.78
N GLU A 214 -4.38 -12.43 -14.03
CA GLU A 214 -4.72 -13.33 -12.92
C GLU A 214 -4.84 -14.80 -13.37
N ARG A 215 -5.52 -15.06 -14.48
CA ARG A 215 -5.61 -16.42 -15.04
C ARG A 215 -4.26 -16.99 -15.47
N LEU A 216 -3.41 -16.17 -16.08
CA LEU A 216 -2.06 -16.58 -16.45
C LEU A 216 -1.20 -16.88 -15.22
N GLN A 217 -1.29 -16.06 -14.19
CA GLN A 217 -0.60 -16.30 -12.92
C GLN A 217 -1.09 -17.59 -12.26
N GLN A 218 -2.39 -17.81 -12.18
CA GLN A 218 -2.97 -19.06 -11.66
C GLN A 218 -2.44 -20.29 -12.40
N GLN A 219 -2.34 -20.21 -13.72
CA GLN A 219 -1.96 -21.35 -14.54
C GLN A 219 -0.45 -21.62 -14.58
N PHE A 220 0.37 -20.56 -14.63
CA PHE A 220 1.80 -20.67 -14.95
C PHE A 220 2.74 -20.25 -13.82
N PHE A 221 2.25 -19.48 -12.85
CA PHE A 221 3.06 -18.88 -11.81
C PHE A 221 2.45 -19.04 -10.41
N PRO A 222 2.22 -20.29 -9.95
CA PRO A 222 1.78 -20.51 -8.57
C PRO A 222 2.81 -19.97 -7.59
N ASN A 223 2.37 -19.51 -6.44
CA ASN A 223 3.21 -18.83 -5.47
C ASN A 223 3.27 -19.57 -4.12
N PRO A 224 3.89 -20.76 -4.07
CA PRO A 224 3.89 -21.60 -2.88
C PRO A 224 4.61 -20.95 -1.69
N LEU A 225 5.69 -20.22 -1.93
CA LEU A 225 6.44 -19.58 -0.84
C LEU A 225 5.64 -18.51 -0.12
N ILE A 226 4.93 -17.64 -0.86
CA ILE A 226 4.03 -16.66 -0.23
C ILE A 226 2.83 -17.36 0.39
N SER A 227 2.27 -18.35 -0.28
CA SER A 227 1.14 -19.14 0.23
C SER A 227 1.44 -19.77 1.59
N MET A 228 2.67 -20.22 1.84
CA MET A 228 3.10 -20.74 3.13
C MET A 228 3.11 -19.69 4.25
N SER A 229 3.19 -18.42 3.93
CA SER A 229 3.16 -17.32 4.91
C SER A 229 1.76 -16.82 5.24
N ILE A 230 0.74 -17.35 4.55
CA ILE A 230 -0.67 -16.94 4.72
C ILE A 230 -1.46 -18.08 5.35
N LEU A 231 -1.97 -17.83 6.55
CA LEU A 231 -2.67 -18.85 7.35
C LEU A 231 -3.80 -19.53 6.60
N ASP A 232 -4.68 -18.74 5.97
CA ASP A 232 -5.82 -19.28 5.21
C ASP A 232 -5.37 -20.17 4.04
N CYS A 233 -4.25 -19.85 3.39
CA CYS A 233 -3.69 -20.68 2.31
C CYS A 233 -3.22 -22.04 2.85
N VAL A 234 -2.57 -22.03 4.01
CA VAL A 234 -2.11 -23.26 4.69
C VAL A 234 -3.30 -24.09 5.15
N GLU A 235 -4.27 -23.48 5.83
CA GLU A 235 -5.47 -24.15 6.33
C GLU A 235 -6.33 -24.76 5.20
N ASN A 236 -6.45 -24.07 4.08
CA ASN A 236 -7.26 -24.52 2.95
C ASN A 236 -6.50 -25.42 1.96
N GLY A 237 -5.17 -25.55 2.11
CA GLY A 237 -4.32 -26.28 1.16
C GLY A 237 -4.38 -25.68 -0.25
N LYS A 238 -4.51 -24.35 -0.36
CA LYS A 238 -4.66 -23.64 -1.63
C LYS A 238 -3.60 -22.58 -1.82
N ASP A 239 -3.09 -22.49 -3.03
CA ASP A 239 -2.21 -21.39 -3.42
C ASP A 239 -2.94 -20.05 -3.36
N LEU A 240 -2.20 -18.98 -3.03
CA LEU A 240 -2.69 -17.62 -2.97
C LEU A 240 -3.41 -17.19 -4.26
N MET A 241 -2.83 -17.53 -5.40
CA MET A 241 -3.40 -17.21 -6.72
C MET A 241 -4.67 -18.00 -7.05
N HIS A 242 -4.95 -19.06 -6.30
CA HIS A 242 -6.17 -19.86 -6.40
C HIS A 242 -7.22 -19.55 -5.31
N GLY A 243 -7.15 -18.35 -4.74
CA GLY A 243 -8.09 -17.92 -3.72
C GLY A 243 -7.85 -18.60 -2.36
N GLY A 244 -6.60 -18.90 -2.03
CA GLY A 244 -6.24 -19.46 -0.73
C GLY A 244 -6.47 -18.47 0.41
N ALA A 245 -6.20 -17.18 0.21
CA ALA A 245 -6.48 -16.14 1.19
C ALA A 245 -7.97 -15.81 1.24
N ARG A 246 -8.54 -15.73 2.45
CA ARG A 246 -9.96 -15.43 2.68
C ARG A 246 -10.32 -13.99 2.37
N TYR A 247 -9.42 -13.07 2.70
CA TYR A 247 -9.63 -11.64 2.55
C TYR A 247 -8.71 -11.07 1.47
N ASN A 248 -9.32 -10.38 0.52
CA ASN A 248 -8.62 -9.57 -0.47
C ASN A 248 -9.01 -8.11 -0.21
N VAL A 249 -8.10 -7.36 0.42
CA VAL A 249 -8.34 -6.00 0.91
C VAL A 249 -7.65 -4.98 0.01
#